data_6481e7919eab98ac02d849d4eb67a089
#
_entry.id   6481e7919eab98ac02d849d4eb67a089
#
_cell.length_a   1.000
_cell.length_b   1.000
_cell.length_c   1.000
_cell.angle_alpha   90.00
_cell.angle_beta   90.00
_cell.angle_gamma   90.00
#
_symmetry.space_group_name_H-M   'P 1'
#
loop_
_entity.id
_entity.type
_entity.pdbx_description
1 polymer ?
#
loop_
_entity_poly.entity_id
_entity_poly.type
_entity_poly.pdbx_seq_one_letter_code
_entity_poly.pdbx_strand_id
1 'polypeptide(L)'
;MNQPHVQRKYIFVTGGVLSGVGKGITAASVGAILKARGLNVSVQKCDPYLNVDAGTLNPAEHGECFVTCDGAETDLDLGHYERFLDIEVTQQSATLAGRVLRDLIANERAGKFLGETVQMVPHFTNAIKTEFANSSPGSDIHIVEIGGTVGDYEGLSFVEAIREFSAEVGKENCAFIHLVYVPYLSASKEYKTKPAQNAMRDLRSFGIVPDVIAARSDDLAGESVMKKISMFGGVPLESVINLPNADSIYQVPLTIEKSHIDQLLAKKLNLPLGKPDMRVWKDIYNKITKHYKQTVKIGIVAKYLDNEDTYYSVVESLRIAAWHQDVGLEINWIDAEKVGKNLKQLDKYDGLLIPGGFGTRGVEGKIAAAGWALENNKPYLGLCLGLQAAVIAAARIGGVKNATSAELDDSAKDQVIYLMPDQ
;
A
#
# COMPACT_ATOMS: atom_id res chain seq x y z
N MET A 1 19.88 33.49 3.61
CA MET A 1 20.87 32.69 2.84
C MET A 1 20.08 31.73 2.00
N ASN A 2 20.07 31.94 0.68
CA ASN A 2 19.40 30.99 -0.23
C ASN A 2 20.14 29.66 -0.14
N GLN A 3 19.49 28.61 0.40
CA GLN A 3 19.99 27.26 0.22
C GLN A 3 20.04 27.00 -1.29
N PRO A 4 21.10 26.38 -1.83
CA PRO A 4 21.13 26.01 -3.23
C PRO A 4 19.94 25.08 -3.47
N HIS A 5 19.09 25.39 -4.43
CA HIS A 5 18.03 24.51 -4.89
C HIS A 5 18.71 23.20 -5.34
N VAL A 6 18.64 22.18 -4.48
CA VAL A 6 19.07 20.83 -4.87
C VAL A 6 18.07 20.40 -5.95
N GLN A 7 18.57 20.07 -7.12
CA GLN A 7 17.73 19.51 -8.19
C GLN A 7 17.10 18.22 -7.64
N ARG A 8 15.77 18.14 -7.70
CA ARG A 8 14.99 16.98 -7.22
C ARG A 8 15.52 15.68 -7.82
N LYS A 9 15.65 14.65 -6.99
CA LYS A 9 16.11 13.31 -7.39
C LYS A 9 14.94 12.34 -7.41
N TYR A 10 15.04 11.31 -8.25
CA TYR A 10 14.00 10.33 -8.46
C TYR A 10 14.51 8.92 -8.20
N ILE A 11 13.72 8.12 -7.51
CA ILE A 11 13.99 6.69 -7.32
C ILE A 11 12.79 5.92 -7.87
N PHE A 12 13.03 5.14 -8.93
CA PHE A 12 12.01 4.29 -9.53
C PHE A 12 12.10 2.89 -8.96
N VAL A 13 11.00 2.40 -8.39
CA VAL A 13 10.87 1.06 -7.83
C VAL A 13 10.02 0.22 -8.78
N THR A 14 10.61 -0.81 -9.35
CA THR A 14 9.96 -1.73 -10.29
C THR A 14 10.04 -3.17 -9.77
N GLY A 15 9.21 -4.05 -10.26
CA GLY A 15 9.24 -5.46 -9.89
C GLY A 15 9.11 -6.38 -11.07
N GLY A 16 9.69 -7.56 -10.97
CA GLY A 16 9.54 -8.64 -11.91
C GLY A 16 9.14 -9.94 -11.24
N VAL A 17 8.78 -10.93 -12.04
CA VAL A 17 8.36 -12.29 -11.68
C VAL A 17 6.88 -12.38 -11.29
N LEU A 18 6.39 -11.61 -10.30
CA LEU A 18 5.00 -11.68 -9.83
C LEU A 18 4.58 -10.36 -9.16
N SER A 19 3.27 -10.11 -9.12
CA SER A 19 2.67 -9.07 -8.28
C SER A 19 2.82 -9.45 -6.80
N GLY A 20 2.71 -8.48 -5.89
CA GLY A 20 2.85 -8.77 -4.45
C GLY A 20 4.28 -9.06 -3.99
N VAL A 21 5.31 -8.84 -4.83
CA VAL A 21 6.72 -9.06 -4.48
C VAL A 21 7.24 -8.11 -3.38
N GLY A 22 6.41 -7.15 -2.95
CA GLY A 22 6.74 -6.20 -1.87
C GLY A 22 7.36 -4.88 -2.34
N LYS A 23 6.99 -4.41 -3.54
CA LYS A 23 7.42 -3.10 -4.07
C LYS A 23 7.04 -1.96 -3.14
N GLY A 24 5.75 -1.88 -2.72
CA GLY A 24 5.23 -0.82 -1.86
C GLY A 24 5.98 -0.71 -0.53
N ILE A 25 6.13 -1.84 0.16
CA ILE A 25 6.88 -1.89 1.43
C ILE A 25 8.36 -1.54 1.22
N THR A 26 8.97 -1.95 0.10
CA THR A 26 10.36 -1.60 -0.21
C THR A 26 10.50 -0.11 -0.50
N ALA A 27 9.60 0.47 -1.30
CA ALA A 27 9.56 1.91 -1.60
C ALA A 27 9.38 2.73 -0.31
N ALA A 28 8.39 2.37 0.51
CA ALA A 28 8.14 2.98 1.81
C ALA A 28 9.35 2.89 2.76
N SER A 29 10.00 1.71 2.81
CA SER A 29 11.16 1.48 3.67
C SER A 29 12.39 2.28 3.24
N VAL A 30 12.68 2.33 1.94
CA VAL A 30 13.75 3.18 1.38
C VAL A 30 13.46 4.65 1.70
N GLY A 31 12.23 5.09 1.51
CA GLY A 31 11.80 6.44 1.85
C GLY A 31 11.99 6.77 3.32
N ALA A 32 11.59 5.86 4.21
CA ALA A 32 11.75 6.01 5.66
C ALA A 32 13.23 6.13 6.09
N ILE A 33 14.12 5.34 5.47
CA ILE A 33 15.56 5.40 5.77
C ILE A 33 16.16 6.74 5.28
N LEU A 34 15.78 7.20 4.09
CA LEU A 34 16.26 8.47 3.55
C LEU A 34 15.72 9.65 4.37
N LYS A 35 14.46 9.59 4.81
CA LYS A 35 13.89 10.56 5.75
C LYS A 35 14.62 10.55 7.10
N ALA A 36 14.95 9.37 7.64
CA ALA A 36 15.74 9.23 8.87
C ALA A 36 17.16 9.80 8.75
N ARG A 37 17.66 10.03 7.54
CA ARG A 37 18.92 10.74 7.25
C ARG A 37 18.76 12.25 7.01
N GLY A 38 17.54 12.77 7.17
CA GLY A 38 17.26 14.21 7.12
C GLY A 38 16.84 14.73 5.74
N LEU A 39 16.50 13.84 4.80
CA LEU A 39 16.02 14.24 3.46
C LEU A 39 14.50 14.40 3.47
N ASN A 40 13.99 15.35 2.68
CA ASN A 40 12.56 15.49 2.42
C ASN A 40 12.15 14.53 1.30
N VAL A 41 11.36 13.51 1.64
CA VAL A 41 10.99 12.41 0.75
C VAL A 41 9.50 12.45 0.46
N SER A 42 9.14 12.32 -0.81
CA SER A 42 7.78 12.08 -1.29
C SER A 42 7.70 10.75 -2.03
N VAL A 43 6.49 10.23 -2.17
CA VAL A 43 6.24 8.93 -2.80
C VAL A 43 5.03 9.00 -3.71
N GLN A 44 5.06 8.23 -4.79
CA GLN A 44 3.97 8.11 -5.76
C GLN A 44 3.81 6.65 -6.18
N LYS A 45 2.58 6.18 -6.19
CA LYS A 45 2.17 4.89 -6.75
C LYS A 45 1.68 5.10 -8.17
N CYS A 46 2.14 4.27 -9.09
CA CYS A 46 1.70 4.26 -10.48
C CYS A 46 1.13 2.90 -10.83
N ASP A 47 -0.19 2.81 -11.01
CA ASP A 47 -0.87 1.56 -11.34
C ASP A 47 -1.29 1.51 -12.81
N PRO A 48 -0.89 0.45 -13.53
CA PRO A 48 -1.07 0.36 -14.97
C PRO A 48 -2.48 -0.06 -15.42
N TYR A 49 -3.37 -0.45 -14.51
CA TYR A 49 -4.73 -0.87 -14.89
C TYR A 49 -5.62 0.31 -15.32
N LEU A 50 -6.69 -0.02 -16.07
CA LEU A 50 -7.54 0.97 -16.74
C LEU A 50 -8.67 1.55 -15.89
N ASN A 51 -8.73 1.23 -14.60
CA ASN A 51 -9.65 1.88 -13.68
C ASN A 51 -9.26 3.35 -13.51
N VAL A 52 -10.26 4.22 -13.38
CA VAL A 52 -10.04 5.66 -13.21
C VAL A 52 -9.59 5.99 -11.78
N ASP A 53 -10.12 5.24 -10.82
CA ASP A 53 -9.80 5.26 -9.40
C ASP A 53 -9.89 3.84 -8.81
N ALA A 54 -9.54 3.69 -7.54
CA ALA A 54 -9.58 2.40 -6.86
C ALA A 54 -10.93 2.06 -6.22
N GLY A 55 -11.88 3.00 -6.18
CA GLY A 55 -13.17 2.83 -5.50
C GLY A 55 -14.07 1.75 -6.09
N THR A 56 -13.89 1.44 -7.37
CA THR A 56 -14.64 0.38 -8.06
C THR A 56 -13.95 -0.99 -8.05
N LEU A 57 -12.73 -1.07 -7.49
CA LEU A 57 -12.00 -2.33 -7.39
C LEU A 57 -12.61 -3.24 -6.32
N ASN A 58 -12.58 -4.55 -6.57
CA ASN A 58 -13.04 -5.53 -5.62
C ASN A 58 -12.06 -5.65 -4.44
N PRO A 59 -12.46 -5.29 -3.19
CA PRO A 59 -11.55 -5.38 -2.04
C PRO A 59 -11.04 -6.79 -1.74
N ALA A 60 -11.76 -7.83 -2.16
CA ALA A 60 -11.31 -9.21 -2.00
C ALA A 60 -10.12 -9.57 -2.89
N GLU A 61 -9.90 -8.82 -4.00
CA GLU A 61 -8.81 -9.05 -4.95
C GLU A 61 -7.65 -8.06 -4.75
N HIS A 62 -7.96 -6.81 -4.42
CA HIS A 62 -7.00 -5.70 -4.38
C HIS A 62 -6.67 -5.20 -2.95
N GLY A 63 -7.34 -5.74 -1.92
CA GLY A 63 -7.23 -5.22 -0.57
C GLY A 63 -8.12 -4.00 -0.32
N GLU A 64 -7.81 -3.23 0.72
CA GLU A 64 -8.61 -2.05 1.06
C GLU A 64 -8.47 -0.93 0.02
N CYS A 65 -9.55 -0.21 -0.20
CA CYS A 65 -9.51 1.09 -0.85
C CYS A 65 -9.05 2.12 0.20
N PHE A 66 -7.85 2.67 0.03
CA PHE A 66 -7.31 3.69 0.91
C PHE A 66 -7.76 5.07 0.43
N VAL A 67 -8.35 5.87 1.32
CA VAL A 67 -8.82 7.22 1.00
C VAL A 67 -7.83 8.24 1.52
N THR A 68 -7.31 9.07 0.64
CA THR A 68 -6.36 10.13 0.95
C THR A 68 -7.00 11.29 1.71
N CYS A 69 -6.21 12.22 2.28
CA CYS A 69 -6.73 13.37 3.02
C CYS A 69 -7.57 14.33 2.16
N ASP A 70 -7.39 14.35 0.84
CA ASP A 70 -8.18 15.11 -0.13
C ASP A 70 -9.32 14.31 -0.77
N GLY A 71 -9.62 13.11 -0.25
CA GLY A 71 -10.77 12.30 -0.62
C GLY A 71 -10.59 11.39 -1.84
N ALA A 72 -9.37 11.24 -2.37
CA ALA A 72 -9.13 10.33 -3.49
C ALA A 72 -9.11 8.86 -3.03
N GLU A 73 -9.81 8.01 -3.78
CA GLU A 73 -9.83 6.56 -3.60
C GLU A 73 -8.64 5.91 -4.29
N THR A 74 -7.78 5.25 -3.50
CA THR A 74 -6.46 4.78 -3.95
C THR A 74 -6.16 3.36 -3.49
N ASP A 75 -5.07 2.80 -3.98
CA ASP A 75 -4.54 1.49 -3.58
C ASP A 75 -4.05 1.51 -2.11
N LEU A 76 -4.08 0.36 -1.46
CA LEU A 76 -3.67 0.17 -0.06
C LEU A 76 -2.20 0.57 0.22
N ASP A 77 -1.34 0.56 -0.80
CA ASP A 77 0.07 0.95 -0.67
C ASP A 77 0.23 2.41 -0.20
N LEU A 78 -0.74 3.30 -0.52
CA LEU A 78 -0.72 4.69 -0.03
C LEU A 78 -0.78 4.74 1.51
N GLY A 79 -1.52 3.83 2.13
CA GLY A 79 -1.55 3.68 3.58
C GLY A 79 -0.18 3.24 4.15
N HIS A 80 0.56 2.38 3.43
CA HIS A 80 1.93 2.05 3.82
C HIS A 80 2.84 3.29 3.75
N TYR A 81 2.70 4.10 2.71
CA TYR A 81 3.50 5.31 2.56
C TYR A 81 3.25 6.29 3.70
N GLU A 82 2.00 6.54 4.07
CA GLU A 82 1.67 7.39 5.23
C GLU A 82 2.30 6.86 6.52
N ARG A 83 2.11 5.56 6.81
CA ARG A 83 2.62 4.94 8.04
C ARG A 83 4.14 4.93 8.13
N PHE A 84 4.84 4.74 6.99
CA PHE A 84 6.30 4.62 6.98
C PHE A 84 7.00 5.98 6.89
N LEU A 85 6.43 6.92 6.15
CA LEU A 85 7.05 8.22 5.97
C LEU A 85 6.51 9.29 6.92
N ASP A 86 5.43 9.00 7.67
CA ASP A 86 4.78 9.98 8.53
C ASP A 86 4.48 11.28 7.75
N ILE A 87 3.73 11.13 6.67
CA ILE A 87 3.28 12.18 5.75
C ILE A 87 1.80 11.95 5.44
N GLU A 88 1.13 13.00 4.99
CA GLU A 88 -0.18 12.86 4.33
C GLU A 88 0.03 12.68 2.83
N VAL A 89 -0.62 11.67 2.24
CA VAL A 89 -0.67 11.46 0.79
C VAL A 89 -1.94 12.06 0.23
N THR A 90 -1.88 12.45 -1.04
CA THR A 90 -2.98 13.09 -1.76
C THR A 90 -3.24 12.36 -3.07
N GLN A 91 -4.26 12.79 -3.82
CA GLN A 91 -4.52 12.31 -5.17
C GLN A 91 -3.27 12.34 -6.06
N GLN A 92 -2.37 13.31 -5.86
CA GLN A 92 -1.12 13.40 -6.62
C GLN A 92 -0.12 12.29 -6.29
N SER A 93 -0.32 11.60 -5.18
CA SER A 93 0.49 10.43 -4.79
C SER A 93 0.05 9.13 -5.49
N ALA A 94 -1.01 9.17 -6.28
CA ALA A 94 -1.52 8.03 -7.06
C ALA A 94 -1.70 8.41 -8.53
N THR A 95 -1.15 7.62 -9.44
CA THR A 95 -1.34 7.76 -10.90
C THR A 95 -1.85 6.46 -11.47
N LEU A 96 -3.07 6.48 -11.98
CA LEU A 96 -3.71 5.33 -12.62
C LEU A 96 -3.74 5.52 -14.13
N ALA A 97 -3.39 4.48 -14.89
CA ALA A 97 -3.39 4.51 -16.36
C ALA A 97 -4.75 4.96 -16.92
N GLY A 98 -5.85 4.45 -16.35
CA GLY A 98 -7.20 4.81 -16.81
C GLY A 98 -7.51 6.30 -16.66
N ARG A 99 -7.09 6.93 -15.55
CA ARG A 99 -7.25 8.37 -15.35
C ARG A 99 -6.46 9.15 -16.39
N VAL A 100 -5.18 8.82 -16.57
CA VAL A 100 -4.31 9.53 -17.53
C VAL A 100 -4.79 9.37 -18.97
N LEU A 101 -5.26 8.17 -19.35
CA LEU A 101 -5.84 7.90 -20.68
C LEU A 101 -7.15 8.67 -20.91
N ARG A 102 -8.04 8.68 -19.92
CA ARG A 102 -9.30 9.45 -19.98
C ARG A 102 -9.00 10.92 -20.27
N ASP A 103 -8.06 11.50 -19.53
CA ASP A 103 -7.72 12.91 -19.63
C ASP A 103 -6.99 13.22 -20.96
N LEU A 104 -6.16 12.29 -21.45
CA LEU A 104 -5.53 12.36 -22.77
C LEU A 104 -6.57 12.37 -23.89
N ILE A 105 -7.55 11.45 -23.84
CA ILE A 105 -8.65 11.35 -24.81
C ILE A 105 -9.53 12.61 -24.73
N ALA A 106 -9.84 13.11 -23.53
CA ALA A 106 -10.61 14.34 -23.37
C ALA A 106 -9.89 15.55 -23.98
N ASN A 107 -8.56 15.64 -23.83
CA ASN A 107 -7.74 16.67 -24.46
C ASN A 107 -7.73 16.55 -26.00
N GLU A 108 -7.67 15.34 -26.55
CA GLU A 108 -7.80 15.10 -28.00
C GLU A 108 -9.16 15.60 -28.50
N ARG A 109 -10.26 15.18 -27.86
CA ARG A 109 -11.61 15.62 -28.23
C ARG A 109 -11.81 17.14 -28.12
N ALA A 110 -11.11 17.79 -27.21
CA ALA A 110 -11.10 19.25 -27.08
C ALA A 110 -10.19 19.95 -28.11
N GLY A 111 -9.56 19.22 -29.03
CA GLY A 111 -8.72 19.79 -30.11
C GLY A 111 -7.35 20.29 -29.65
N LYS A 112 -6.88 19.92 -28.48
CA LYS A 112 -5.60 20.44 -27.93
C LYS A 112 -4.37 19.97 -28.71
N PHE A 113 -4.50 18.91 -29.51
CA PHE A 113 -3.39 18.36 -30.31
C PHE A 113 -3.38 18.87 -31.77
N LEU A 114 -4.26 19.82 -32.12
CA LEU A 114 -4.26 20.53 -33.39
C LEU A 114 -4.19 19.63 -34.64
N GLY A 115 -4.75 18.43 -34.59
CA GLY A 115 -4.77 17.45 -35.69
C GLY A 115 -3.60 16.48 -35.72
N GLU A 116 -2.70 16.51 -34.74
CA GLU A 116 -1.65 15.50 -34.60
C GLU A 116 -2.26 14.12 -34.31
N THR A 117 -1.59 13.06 -34.76
CA THR A 117 -1.95 11.67 -34.41
C THR A 117 -1.51 11.38 -32.98
N VAL A 118 -2.47 11.24 -32.05
CA VAL A 118 -2.19 10.93 -30.64
C VAL A 118 -1.84 9.43 -30.50
N GLN A 119 -0.70 9.13 -29.88
CA GLN A 119 -0.13 7.78 -29.76
C GLN A 119 0.26 7.47 -28.31
N MET A 120 0.45 6.18 -28.00
CA MET A 120 0.96 5.77 -26.69
C MET A 120 2.35 6.39 -26.39
N VAL A 121 3.22 6.40 -27.39
CA VAL A 121 4.50 7.13 -27.36
C VAL A 121 4.47 8.14 -28.50
N PRO A 122 4.70 9.44 -28.25
CA PRO A 122 5.12 10.04 -26.97
C PRO A 122 3.96 10.59 -26.10
N HIS A 123 2.71 10.60 -26.55
CA HIS A 123 1.66 11.40 -25.91
C HIS A 123 1.26 10.86 -24.54
N PHE A 124 0.99 9.54 -24.44
CA PHE A 124 0.63 8.93 -23.16
C PHE A 124 1.85 8.86 -22.22
N THR A 125 3.05 8.52 -22.73
CA THR A 125 4.27 8.56 -21.91
C THR A 125 4.58 9.96 -21.41
N ASN A 126 4.36 11.01 -22.22
CA ASN A 126 4.51 12.41 -21.78
C ASN A 126 3.52 12.78 -20.67
N ALA A 127 2.26 12.32 -20.78
CA ALA A 127 1.28 12.54 -19.73
C ALA A 127 1.71 11.87 -18.41
N ILE A 128 2.21 10.63 -18.45
CA ILE A 128 2.74 9.92 -17.28
C ILE A 128 3.97 10.68 -16.70
N LYS A 129 4.90 11.11 -17.54
CA LYS A 129 6.06 11.91 -17.08
C LYS A 129 5.67 13.21 -16.40
N THR A 130 4.59 13.85 -16.88
CA THR A 130 4.01 15.04 -16.25
C THR A 130 3.50 14.74 -14.84
N GLU A 131 2.87 13.58 -14.62
CA GLU A 131 2.46 13.14 -13.27
C GLU A 131 3.67 13.00 -12.34
N PHE A 132 4.79 12.40 -12.79
CA PHE A 132 6.02 12.30 -11.99
C PHE A 132 6.59 13.67 -11.61
N ALA A 133 6.62 14.61 -12.56
CA ALA A 133 7.18 15.93 -12.36
C ALA A 133 6.34 16.77 -11.39
N ASN A 134 5.01 16.67 -11.49
CA ASN A 134 4.06 17.51 -10.75
C ASN A 134 3.74 16.97 -9.35
N SER A 135 3.96 15.68 -9.09
CA SER A 135 3.71 15.12 -7.76
C SER A 135 4.66 15.71 -6.72
N SER A 136 4.10 16.21 -5.61
CA SER A 136 4.83 16.69 -4.42
C SER A 136 6.02 17.61 -4.71
N PRO A 137 5.82 18.79 -5.35
CA PRO A 137 6.90 19.73 -5.61
C PRO A 137 7.55 20.19 -4.31
N GLY A 138 8.89 20.25 -4.28
CA GLY A 138 9.65 20.69 -3.11
C GLY A 138 10.27 19.56 -2.27
N SER A 139 10.05 18.29 -2.62
CA SER A 139 10.81 17.19 -2.04
C SER A 139 12.23 17.12 -2.62
N ASP A 140 13.20 16.70 -1.79
CA ASP A 140 14.57 16.43 -2.25
C ASP A 140 14.61 15.16 -3.10
N ILE A 141 13.80 14.17 -2.70
CA ILE A 141 13.67 12.87 -3.36
C ILE A 141 12.20 12.57 -3.60
N HIS A 142 11.91 12.08 -4.80
CA HIS A 142 10.63 11.54 -5.18
C HIS A 142 10.77 10.05 -5.53
N ILE A 143 10.10 9.19 -4.76
CA ILE A 143 10.08 7.76 -5.02
C ILE A 143 8.84 7.42 -5.83
N VAL A 144 9.02 6.78 -6.97
CA VAL A 144 7.93 6.36 -7.85
C VAL A 144 7.89 4.84 -7.90
N GLU A 145 6.85 4.25 -7.38
CA GLU A 145 6.61 2.81 -7.49
C GLU A 145 5.77 2.51 -8.73
N ILE A 146 6.28 1.62 -9.58
CA ILE A 146 5.52 1.12 -10.75
C ILE A 146 4.81 -0.18 -10.37
N GLY A 147 3.48 -0.15 -10.40
CA GLY A 147 2.62 -1.31 -10.19
C GLY A 147 2.77 -2.38 -11.27
N GLY A 148 2.24 -3.56 -11.00
CA GLY A 148 2.35 -4.69 -11.92
C GLY A 148 3.76 -5.28 -12.01
N THR A 149 4.00 -6.05 -13.07
CA THR A 149 5.26 -6.76 -13.33
C THR A 149 5.89 -6.22 -14.62
N VAL A 150 7.19 -5.96 -14.60
CA VAL A 150 7.90 -5.54 -15.80
C VAL A 150 7.82 -6.65 -16.86
N GLY A 151 7.32 -6.30 -18.03
CA GLY A 151 7.05 -7.22 -19.13
C GLY A 151 5.57 -7.51 -19.38
N ASP A 152 4.70 -7.18 -18.42
CA ASP A 152 3.25 -7.25 -18.62
C ASP A 152 2.78 -6.11 -19.54
N TYR A 153 1.80 -6.39 -20.38
CA TYR A 153 1.30 -5.45 -21.41
C TYR A 153 0.84 -4.11 -20.82
N GLU A 154 0.15 -4.16 -19.69
CA GLU A 154 -0.41 -2.97 -19.05
C GLU A 154 0.67 -2.01 -18.58
N GLY A 155 1.81 -2.54 -18.12
CA GLY A 155 2.92 -1.76 -17.55
C GLY A 155 3.84 -1.12 -18.57
N LEU A 156 3.78 -1.49 -19.85
CA LEU A 156 4.77 -1.09 -20.87
C LEU A 156 4.95 0.42 -20.96
N SER A 157 3.85 1.17 -20.97
CA SER A 157 3.89 2.63 -21.10
C SER A 157 4.54 3.32 -19.89
N PHE A 158 4.36 2.76 -18.68
CA PHE A 158 5.03 3.29 -17.48
C PHE A 158 6.52 2.98 -17.49
N VAL A 159 6.92 1.77 -17.91
CA VAL A 159 8.34 1.39 -18.04
C VAL A 159 9.02 2.26 -19.10
N GLU A 160 8.37 2.53 -20.22
CA GLU A 160 8.88 3.44 -21.24
C GLU A 160 8.96 4.87 -20.71
N ALA A 161 7.92 5.35 -19.99
CA ALA A 161 7.92 6.69 -19.41
C ALA A 161 9.07 6.92 -18.41
N ILE A 162 9.39 5.95 -17.53
CA ILE A 162 10.52 6.10 -16.60
C ILE A 162 11.86 6.07 -17.33
N ARG A 163 11.99 5.30 -18.42
CA ARG A 163 13.18 5.30 -19.28
C ARG A 163 13.39 6.67 -19.93
N GLU A 164 12.36 7.20 -20.59
CA GLU A 164 12.38 8.54 -21.21
C GLU A 164 12.67 9.62 -20.18
N PHE A 165 11.93 9.62 -19.07
CA PHE A 165 12.07 10.60 -18.00
C PHE A 165 13.49 10.63 -17.44
N SER A 166 14.11 9.47 -17.22
CA SER A 166 15.49 9.43 -16.73
C SER A 166 16.51 10.01 -17.71
N ALA A 167 16.24 9.91 -19.02
CA ALA A 167 17.08 10.55 -20.04
C ALA A 167 16.89 12.07 -20.09
N GLU A 168 15.66 12.54 -19.87
CA GLU A 168 15.30 13.96 -19.88
C GLU A 168 15.83 14.74 -18.66
N VAL A 169 15.69 14.16 -17.45
CA VAL A 169 16.15 14.82 -16.21
C VAL A 169 17.63 14.59 -15.91
N GLY A 170 18.27 13.66 -16.63
CA GLY A 170 19.65 13.23 -16.44
C GLY A 170 19.75 11.98 -15.57
N LYS A 171 20.53 11.01 -16.03
CA LYS A 171 20.71 9.70 -15.35
C LYS A 171 21.34 9.82 -13.95
N GLU A 172 22.04 10.89 -13.67
CA GLU A 172 22.61 11.25 -12.38
C GLU A 172 21.56 11.73 -11.37
N ASN A 173 20.35 12.04 -11.86
CA ASN A 173 19.21 12.44 -11.04
C ASN A 173 18.21 11.32 -10.81
N CYS A 174 18.46 10.13 -11.37
CA CYS A 174 17.60 8.95 -11.26
C CYS A 174 18.35 7.74 -10.74
N ALA A 175 17.67 6.95 -9.90
CA ALA A 175 18.11 5.62 -9.50
C ALA A 175 16.97 4.61 -9.70
N PHE A 176 17.33 3.37 -10.03
CA PHE A 176 16.41 2.27 -10.30
C PHE A 176 16.62 1.14 -9.31
N ILE A 177 15.57 0.82 -8.55
CA ILE A 177 15.50 -0.36 -7.68
C ILE A 177 14.59 -1.37 -8.34
N HIS A 178 15.11 -2.57 -8.59
CA HIS A 178 14.33 -3.65 -9.19
C HIS A 178 14.17 -4.82 -8.22
N LEU A 179 12.93 -5.13 -7.87
CA LEU A 179 12.60 -6.28 -7.03
C LEU A 179 12.48 -7.53 -7.88
N VAL A 180 13.11 -8.59 -7.41
CA VAL A 180 13.03 -9.91 -8.04
C VAL A 180 12.71 -10.98 -6.99
N TYR A 181 12.02 -12.04 -7.39
CA TYR A 181 11.73 -13.16 -6.52
C TYR A 181 12.66 -14.34 -6.76
N VAL A 182 13.13 -14.93 -5.67
CA VAL A 182 14.08 -16.06 -5.68
C VAL A 182 13.43 -17.22 -4.93
N PRO A 183 12.61 -18.04 -5.60
CA PRO A 183 11.87 -19.13 -4.94
C PRO A 183 12.80 -20.21 -4.40
N TYR A 184 12.46 -20.74 -3.23
CA TYR A 184 13.05 -21.97 -2.68
C TYR A 184 12.23 -23.18 -3.13
N LEU A 185 12.88 -24.13 -3.80
CA LEU A 185 12.25 -25.37 -4.20
C LEU A 185 12.49 -26.46 -3.15
N SER A 186 11.48 -26.80 -2.39
CA SER A 186 11.56 -27.80 -1.32
C SER A 186 12.00 -29.19 -1.83
N ALA A 187 11.61 -29.57 -3.04
CA ALA A 187 11.96 -30.85 -3.64
C ALA A 187 13.47 -30.99 -3.94
N SER A 188 14.13 -29.95 -4.43
CA SER A 188 15.58 -29.93 -4.72
C SER A 188 16.40 -29.28 -3.61
N LYS A 189 15.73 -28.73 -2.57
CA LYS A 189 16.35 -28.02 -1.43
C LYS A 189 17.32 -26.92 -1.86
N GLU A 190 16.91 -26.12 -2.83
CA GLU A 190 17.74 -25.03 -3.38
C GLU A 190 16.93 -23.82 -3.80
N TYR A 191 17.58 -22.65 -3.78
CA TYR A 191 17.04 -21.41 -4.35
C TYR A 191 17.25 -21.39 -5.88
N LYS A 192 16.19 -21.01 -6.60
CA LYS A 192 16.22 -20.88 -8.06
C LYS A 192 16.32 -19.42 -8.48
N THR A 193 17.44 -19.06 -9.09
CA THR A 193 17.71 -17.69 -9.57
C THR A 193 17.17 -17.43 -10.98
N LYS A 194 16.66 -18.45 -11.69
CA LYS A 194 16.22 -18.27 -13.09
C LYS A 194 15.06 -17.27 -13.25
N PRO A 195 14.02 -17.24 -12.37
CA PRO A 195 12.98 -16.23 -12.43
C PRO A 195 13.55 -14.81 -12.29
N ALA A 196 14.44 -14.59 -11.32
CA ALA A 196 15.12 -13.32 -11.12
C ALA A 196 15.96 -12.90 -12.35
N GLN A 197 16.69 -13.85 -12.96
CA GLN A 197 17.46 -13.59 -14.19
C GLN A 197 16.56 -13.16 -15.36
N ASN A 198 15.39 -13.77 -15.52
CA ASN A 198 14.43 -13.40 -16.54
C ASN A 198 13.90 -11.97 -16.29
N ALA A 199 13.46 -11.66 -15.07
CA ALA A 199 12.97 -10.33 -14.70
C ALA A 199 14.01 -9.22 -15.00
N MET A 200 15.28 -9.46 -14.65
CA MET A 200 16.36 -8.52 -14.95
C MET A 200 16.64 -8.40 -16.46
N ARG A 201 16.50 -9.49 -17.22
CA ARG A 201 16.62 -9.45 -18.68
C ARG A 201 15.49 -8.63 -19.28
N ASP A 202 14.27 -8.81 -18.79
CA ASP A 202 13.09 -8.13 -19.30
C ASP A 202 13.21 -6.61 -19.04
N LEU A 203 13.61 -6.18 -17.84
CA LEU A 203 13.89 -4.77 -17.56
C LEU A 203 14.97 -4.18 -18.49
N ARG A 204 16.05 -4.92 -18.72
CA ARG A 204 17.12 -4.49 -19.62
C ARG A 204 16.68 -4.40 -21.09
N SER A 205 15.68 -5.18 -21.50
CA SER A 205 15.14 -5.09 -22.87
C SER A 205 14.49 -3.73 -23.15
N PHE A 206 14.04 -3.04 -22.09
CA PHE A 206 13.57 -1.63 -22.16
C PHE A 206 14.70 -0.60 -22.05
N GLY A 207 15.98 -1.03 -21.99
CA GLY A 207 17.11 -0.13 -21.84
C GLY A 207 17.36 0.39 -20.43
N ILE A 208 16.75 -0.21 -19.41
CA ILE A 208 16.93 0.14 -18.00
C ILE A 208 17.83 -0.90 -17.33
N VAL A 209 18.94 -0.41 -16.74
CA VAL A 209 19.79 -1.22 -15.86
C VAL A 209 19.54 -0.76 -14.44
N PRO A 210 19.15 -1.66 -13.51
CA PRO A 210 18.93 -1.27 -12.13
C PRO A 210 20.25 -0.84 -11.46
N ASP A 211 20.18 0.15 -10.57
CA ASP A 211 21.28 0.52 -9.68
C ASP A 211 21.30 -0.40 -8.45
N VAL A 212 20.14 -0.95 -8.09
CA VAL A 212 19.92 -1.84 -6.95
C VAL A 212 18.99 -2.97 -7.34
N ILE A 213 19.30 -4.18 -6.90
CA ILE A 213 18.44 -5.35 -7.02
C ILE A 213 18.03 -5.79 -5.61
N ALA A 214 16.74 -5.82 -5.36
CA ALA A 214 16.17 -6.34 -4.11
C ALA A 214 15.68 -7.78 -4.36
N ALA A 215 16.43 -8.75 -3.86
CA ALA A 215 16.15 -10.18 -4.02
C ALA A 215 15.26 -10.68 -2.89
N ARG A 216 13.95 -10.85 -3.17
CA ARG A 216 12.96 -11.40 -2.25
C ARG A 216 13.03 -12.92 -2.22
N SER A 217 12.98 -13.49 -1.04
CA SER A 217 12.97 -14.95 -0.82
C SER A 217 12.21 -15.28 0.47
N ASP A 218 11.83 -16.53 0.65
CA ASP A 218 11.12 -16.95 1.88
C ASP A 218 12.05 -16.80 3.10
N ASP A 219 13.27 -17.30 3.00
CA ASP A 219 14.33 -17.19 4.00
C ASP A 219 15.57 -16.50 3.41
N LEU A 220 16.57 -16.19 4.22
CA LEU A 220 17.83 -15.65 3.76
C LEU A 220 18.50 -16.58 2.74
N ALA A 221 18.58 -16.12 1.50
CA ALA A 221 19.31 -16.83 0.47
C ALA A 221 20.84 -16.71 0.67
N GLY A 222 21.56 -17.77 0.38
CA GLY A 222 23.01 -17.81 0.59
C GLY A 222 23.78 -16.86 -0.34
N GLU A 223 25.01 -16.51 0.05
CA GLU A 223 25.89 -15.57 -0.68
C GLU A 223 26.12 -15.97 -2.15
N SER A 224 26.20 -17.28 -2.44
CA SER A 224 26.36 -17.80 -3.80
C SER A 224 25.18 -17.44 -4.71
N VAL A 225 23.96 -17.36 -4.15
CA VAL A 225 22.74 -16.92 -4.83
C VAL A 225 22.83 -15.42 -5.13
N MET A 226 23.24 -14.62 -4.15
CA MET A 226 23.41 -13.17 -4.33
C MET A 226 24.49 -12.84 -5.36
N LYS A 227 25.64 -13.52 -5.34
CA LYS A 227 26.69 -13.39 -6.36
C LYS A 227 26.17 -13.70 -7.76
N LYS A 228 25.32 -14.73 -7.89
CA LYS A 228 24.71 -15.08 -9.17
C LYS A 228 23.74 -14.01 -9.67
N ILE A 229 22.94 -13.43 -8.77
CA ILE A 229 22.03 -12.33 -9.09
C ILE A 229 22.83 -11.09 -9.50
N SER A 230 23.85 -10.71 -8.77
CA SER A 230 24.78 -9.61 -9.08
C SER A 230 25.36 -9.78 -10.50
N MET A 231 25.93 -10.95 -10.81
CA MET A 231 26.52 -11.24 -12.11
C MET A 231 25.50 -11.11 -13.26
N PHE A 232 24.32 -11.71 -13.13
CA PHE A 232 23.27 -11.63 -14.16
C PHE A 232 22.58 -10.27 -14.22
N GLY A 233 22.50 -9.56 -13.10
CA GLY A 233 21.97 -8.20 -12.99
C GLY A 233 22.91 -7.15 -13.59
N GLY A 234 24.20 -7.46 -13.67
CA GLY A 234 25.20 -6.49 -14.12
C GLY A 234 25.48 -5.39 -13.10
N VAL A 235 25.26 -5.67 -11.80
CA VAL A 235 25.47 -4.73 -10.69
C VAL A 235 26.49 -5.30 -9.70
N PRO A 236 27.21 -4.44 -8.94
CA PRO A 236 28.09 -4.89 -7.86
C PRO A 236 27.34 -5.71 -6.81
N LEU A 237 28.01 -6.60 -6.10
CA LEU A 237 27.38 -7.45 -5.09
C LEU A 237 26.75 -6.61 -3.95
N GLU A 238 27.37 -5.50 -3.57
CA GLU A 238 26.86 -4.55 -2.59
C GLU A 238 25.55 -3.87 -3.03
N SER A 239 25.23 -3.89 -4.31
CA SER A 239 23.93 -3.40 -4.85
C SER A 239 22.85 -4.47 -4.88
N VAL A 240 23.10 -5.67 -4.35
CA VAL A 240 22.10 -6.74 -4.24
C VAL A 240 21.67 -6.88 -2.79
N ILE A 241 20.43 -6.50 -2.51
CA ILE A 241 19.82 -6.65 -1.17
C ILE A 241 19.19 -8.03 -1.05
N ASN A 242 19.51 -8.76 0.01
CA ASN A 242 18.84 -10.00 0.36
C ASN A 242 17.67 -9.68 1.28
N LEU A 243 16.43 -9.81 0.79
CA LEU A 243 15.21 -9.46 1.50
C LEU A 243 14.35 -10.71 1.76
N PRO A 244 14.57 -11.42 2.89
CA PRO A 244 13.70 -12.52 3.29
C PRO A 244 12.32 -12.00 3.70
N ASN A 245 11.37 -12.94 3.85
CA ASN A 245 10.12 -12.65 4.51
C ASN A 245 10.41 -12.14 5.93
N ALA A 246 9.61 -11.19 6.39
CA ALA A 246 9.72 -10.61 7.72
C ALA A 246 8.45 -10.92 8.51
N ASP A 247 8.58 -11.12 9.83
CA ASP A 247 7.43 -11.36 10.72
C ASP A 247 6.50 -10.13 10.80
N SER A 248 7.04 -8.97 10.48
CA SER A 248 6.29 -7.71 10.38
C SER A 248 6.91 -6.80 9.31
N ILE A 249 6.05 -6.09 8.57
CA ILE A 249 6.49 -5.09 7.59
C ILE A 249 7.37 -4.01 8.22
N TYR A 250 7.15 -3.68 9.49
CA TYR A 250 7.93 -2.67 10.24
C TYR A 250 9.37 -3.10 10.56
N GLN A 251 9.72 -4.36 10.32
CA GLN A 251 11.11 -4.83 10.39
C GLN A 251 11.89 -4.50 9.11
N VAL A 252 11.20 -4.34 7.98
CA VAL A 252 11.82 -4.19 6.65
C VAL A 252 12.75 -2.97 6.57
N PRO A 253 12.41 -1.77 7.12
CA PRO A 253 13.33 -0.65 7.14
C PRO A 253 14.66 -0.95 7.84
N LEU A 254 14.64 -1.70 8.94
CA LEU A 254 15.85 -2.11 9.67
C LEU A 254 16.67 -3.14 8.89
N THR A 255 16.01 -4.02 8.12
CA THR A 255 16.67 -5.00 7.25
C THR A 255 17.36 -4.30 6.07
N ILE A 256 16.68 -3.34 5.43
CA ILE A 256 17.23 -2.58 4.31
C ILE A 256 18.36 -1.64 4.79
N GLU A 257 18.22 -1.00 5.95
CA GLU A 257 19.27 -0.12 6.50
C GLU A 257 20.58 -0.87 6.71
N LYS A 258 20.54 -2.11 7.20
CA LYS A 258 21.72 -2.98 7.35
C LYS A 258 22.43 -3.31 6.03
N SER A 259 21.77 -3.19 4.90
CA SER A 259 22.38 -3.40 3.58
C SER A 259 23.14 -2.17 3.06
N HIS A 260 23.06 -1.04 3.77
CA HIS A 260 23.67 0.25 3.40
C HIS A 260 23.25 0.78 2.02
N ILE A 261 22.06 0.41 1.55
CA ILE A 261 21.54 0.81 0.24
C ILE A 261 21.34 2.32 0.12
N ASP A 262 20.99 2.96 1.22
CA ASP A 262 20.87 4.39 1.34
C ASP A 262 22.17 5.13 1.01
N GLN A 263 23.33 4.56 1.37
CA GLN A 263 24.64 5.10 1.01
C GLN A 263 24.93 4.94 -0.49
N LEU A 264 24.53 3.80 -1.08
CA LEU A 264 24.65 3.57 -2.51
C LEU A 264 23.77 4.54 -3.31
N LEU A 265 22.52 4.70 -2.91
CA LEU A 265 21.58 5.64 -3.53
C LEU A 265 22.06 7.08 -3.40
N ALA A 266 22.56 7.47 -2.23
CA ALA A 266 23.10 8.80 -2.03
C ALA A 266 24.34 9.08 -2.88
N LYS A 267 25.25 8.11 -2.98
CA LYS A 267 26.41 8.22 -3.88
C LYS A 267 25.96 8.35 -5.32
N LYS A 268 25.01 7.54 -5.78
CA LYS A 268 24.46 7.57 -7.13
C LYS A 268 23.80 8.91 -7.47
N LEU A 269 23.02 9.43 -6.56
CA LEU A 269 22.21 10.65 -6.73
C LEU A 269 22.93 11.93 -6.27
N ASN A 270 24.15 11.81 -5.77
CA ASN A 270 24.94 12.92 -5.20
C ASN A 270 24.17 13.67 -4.10
N LEU A 271 23.63 12.91 -3.12
CA LEU A 271 22.85 13.44 -2.02
C LEU A 271 23.69 13.61 -0.75
N PRO A 272 23.50 14.70 0.02
CA PRO A 272 24.07 14.81 1.36
C PRO A 272 23.36 13.83 2.30
N LEU A 273 24.12 13.01 3.02
CA LEU A 273 23.56 12.10 4.04
C LEU A 273 23.91 12.56 5.45
N GLY A 274 22.89 12.78 6.26
CA GLY A 274 23.01 12.84 7.71
C GLY A 274 23.26 11.46 8.32
N LYS A 275 23.53 11.43 9.62
CA LYS A 275 23.51 10.17 10.37
C LYS A 275 22.07 9.63 10.45
N PRO A 276 21.83 8.33 10.23
CA PRO A 276 20.48 7.78 10.26
C PRO A 276 19.92 7.79 11.69
N ASP A 277 18.75 8.36 11.86
CA ASP A 277 18.00 8.24 13.12
C ASP A 277 16.94 7.14 13.02
N MET A 278 17.34 5.91 13.35
CA MET A 278 16.47 4.74 13.29
C MET A 278 15.83 4.41 14.64
N ARG A 279 15.79 5.34 15.62
CA ARG A 279 15.25 5.09 16.97
C ARG A 279 13.78 4.69 16.92
N VAL A 280 12.96 5.39 16.13
CA VAL A 280 11.53 5.09 15.99
C VAL A 280 11.32 3.66 15.49
N TRP A 281 12.06 3.24 14.46
CA TRP A 281 11.95 1.90 13.89
C TRP A 281 12.39 0.80 14.85
N LYS A 282 13.44 1.06 15.65
CA LYS A 282 13.89 0.15 16.71
C LYS A 282 12.86 0.04 17.82
N ASP A 283 12.22 1.15 18.21
CA ASP A 283 11.18 1.15 19.23
C ASP A 283 9.93 0.40 18.76
N ILE A 284 9.51 0.58 17.50
CA ILE A 284 8.41 -0.18 16.91
C ILE A 284 8.76 -1.67 16.90
N TYR A 285 9.95 -2.05 16.43
CA TYR A 285 10.39 -3.44 16.40
C TYR A 285 10.41 -4.06 17.81
N ASN A 286 10.89 -3.33 18.82
CA ASN A 286 10.88 -3.79 20.22
C ASN A 286 9.45 -4.01 20.73
N LYS A 287 8.48 -3.16 20.36
CA LYS A 287 7.07 -3.34 20.70
C LYS A 287 6.46 -4.56 20.02
N ILE A 288 6.79 -4.81 18.76
CA ILE A 288 6.31 -5.97 18.01
C ILE A 288 6.80 -7.29 18.61
N THR A 289 8.07 -7.34 19.02
CA THR A 289 8.72 -8.55 19.55
C THR A 289 8.54 -8.73 21.05
N LYS A 290 7.93 -7.76 21.73
CA LYS A 290 7.72 -7.78 23.19
C LYS A 290 6.71 -8.87 23.59
N HIS A 291 7.03 -9.65 24.63
CA HIS A 291 6.05 -10.47 25.31
C HIS A 291 5.21 -9.62 26.25
N TYR A 292 3.94 -9.47 25.95
CA TYR A 292 2.99 -8.71 26.77
C TYR A 292 2.40 -9.59 27.87
N LYS A 293 2.26 -9.02 29.08
CA LYS A 293 1.67 -9.71 30.24
C LYS A 293 0.16 -9.91 30.11
N GLN A 294 -0.49 -8.99 29.42
CA GLN A 294 -1.93 -8.97 29.16
C GLN A 294 -2.17 -8.95 27.67
N THR A 295 -3.14 -9.74 27.20
CA THR A 295 -3.58 -9.76 25.80
C THR A 295 -5.05 -9.38 25.76
N VAL A 296 -5.40 -8.44 24.89
CA VAL A 296 -6.76 -8.01 24.61
C VAL A 296 -7.26 -8.77 23.38
N LYS A 297 -8.46 -9.36 23.47
CA LYS A 297 -9.09 -10.11 22.38
C LYS A 297 -10.18 -9.28 21.73
N ILE A 298 -10.01 -8.93 20.46
CA ILE A 298 -10.98 -8.16 19.69
C ILE A 298 -11.64 -9.05 18.65
N GLY A 299 -12.98 -9.06 18.69
CA GLY A 299 -13.79 -9.70 17.64
C GLY A 299 -14.13 -8.69 16.54
N ILE A 300 -13.71 -8.93 15.29
CA ILE A 300 -14.08 -8.10 14.14
C ILE A 300 -15.21 -8.77 13.38
N VAL A 301 -16.42 -8.17 13.43
CA VAL A 301 -17.60 -8.69 12.73
C VAL A 301 -17.64 -8.11 11.31
N ALA A 302 -17.18 -8.89 10.35
CA ALA A 302 -16.96 -8.44 8.98
C ALA A 302 -17.60 -9.38 7.95
N LYS A 303 -17.67 -8.93 6.69
CA LYS A 303 -18.26 -9.70 5.58
C LYS A 303 -17.29 -10.04 4.45
N TYR A 304 -16.15 -9.37 4.37
CA TYR A 304 -15.10 -9.65 3.39
C TYR A 304 -13.96 -10.37 4.10
N LEU A 305 -14.05 -11.71 4.20
CA LEU A 305 -13.11 -12.52 4.99
C LEU A 305 -12.14 -13.32 4.11
N ASP A 306 -12.28 -13.22 2.79
CA ASP A 306 -11.47 -13.98 1.83
C ASP A 306 -10.07 -13.37 1.63
N ASN A 307 -9.90 -12.09 1.98
CA ASN A 307 -8.63 -11.37 1.90
C ASN A 307 -8.43 -10.53 3.17
N GLU A 308 -7.35 -10.81 3.91
CA GLU A 308 -7.01 -10.09 5.14
C GLU A 308 -6.69 -8.62 4.89
N ASP A 309 -6.21 -8.27 3.70
CA ASP A 309 -5.86 -6.89 3.32
C ASP A 309 -7.08 -5.99 3.12
N THR A 310 -8.30 -6.55 3.04
CA THR A 310 -9.55 -5.76 2.92
C THR A 310 -9.75 -4.77 4.08
N TYR A 311 -9.24 -5.08 5.26
CA TYR A 311 -9.38 -4.25 6.46
C TYR A 311 -8.02 -3.86 7.04
N TYR A 312 -7.03 -3.70 6.17
CA TYR A 312 -5.64 -3.54 6.58
C TYR A 312 -5.42 -2.37 7.54
N SER A 313 -5.92 -1.18 7.22
CA SER A 313 -5.79 0.00 8.07
C SER A 313 -6.51 -0.15 9.41
N VAL A 314 -7.64 -0.87 9.46
CA VAL A 314 -8.35 -1.19 10.70
C VAL A 314 -7.48 -2.06 11.62
N VAL A 315 -6.89 -3.12 11.05
CA VAL A 315 -6.01 -4.03 11.78
C VAL A 315 -4.75 -3.32 12.28
N GLU A 316 -4.11 -2.53 11.43
CA GLU A 316 -2.91 -1.76 11.80
C GLU A 316 -3.22 -0.73 12.90
N SER A 317 -4.37 -0.06 12.83
CA SER A 317 -4.80 0.88 13.89
C SER A 317 -4.98 0.18 15.23
N LEU A 318 -5.56 -1.02 15.25
CA LEU A 318 -5.68 -1.84 16.46
C LEU A 318 -4.31 -2.28 17.00
N ARG A 319 -3.39 -2.70 16.12
CA ARG A 319 -2.01 -3.07 16.51
C ARG A 319 -1.27 -1.89 17.14
N ILE A 320 -1.31 -0.73 16.50
CA ILE A 320 -0.67 0.49 16.99
C ILE A 320 -1.27 0.90 18.34
N ALA A 321 -2.61 0.86 18.48
CA ALA A 321 -3.28 1.16 19.74
C ALA A 321 -2.86 0.20 20.87
N ALA A 322 -2.77 -1.10 20.58
CA ALA A 322 -2.32 -2.10 21.56
C ALA A 322 -0.87 -1.84 22.00
N TRP A 323 0.04 -1.49 21.09
CA TRP A 323 1.42 -1.14 21.41
C TRP A 323 1.51 0.11 22.28
N HIS A 324 0.64 1.12 22.06
CA HIS A 324 0.58 2.31 22.90
C HIS A 324 0.03 2.03 24.28
N GLN A 325 -0.88 1.08 24.42
CA GLN A 325 -1.44 0.64 25.71
C GLN A 325 -0.60 -0.43 26.42
N ASP A 326 0.52 -0.82 25.83
CA ASP A 326 1.43 -1.85 26.37
C ASP A 326 0.74 -3.22 26.60
N VAL A 327 -0.15 -3.62 25.68
CA VAL A 327 -0.88 -4.89 25.70
C VAL A 327 -0.67 -5.68 24.41
N GLY A 328 -0.73 -7.01 24.53
CA GLY A 328 -0.83 -7.90 23.36
C GLY A 328 -2.22 -7.79 22.72
N LEU A 329 -2.30 -8.10 21.44
CA LEU A 329 -3.56 -8.08 20.68
C LEU A 329 -3.80 -9.43 20.02
N GLU A 330 -4.99 -9.97 20.22
CA GLU A 330 -5.53 -11.11 19.49
C GLU A 330 -6.75 -10.66 18.70
N ILE A 331 -6.67 -10.72 17.35
CA ILE A 331 -7.79 -10.39 16.47
C ILE A 331 -8.44 -11.68 16.00
N ASN A 332 -9.76 -11.74 16.11
CA ASN A 332 -10.56 -12.85 15.64
C ASN A 332 -11.63 -12.35 14.66
N TRP A 333 -11.62 -12.90 13.46
CA TRP A 333 -12.60 -12.61 12.43
C TRP A 333 -13.91 -13.35 12.68
N ILE A 334 -15.02 -12.66 12.58
CA ILE A 334 -16.36 -13.17 12.81
C ILE A 334 -17.21 -12.87 11.58
N ASP A 335 -17.76 -13.94 10.99
CA ASP A 335 -18.61 -13.84 9.81
C ASP A 335 -19.94 -13.17 10.15
N ALA A 336 -20.16 -11.99 9.58
CA ALA A 336 -21.36 -11.18 9.78
C ALA A 336 -22.65 -11.90 9.30
N GLU A 337 -22.55 -12.85 8.36
CA GLU A 337 -23.72 -13.61 7.87
C GLU A 337 -24.12 -14.74 8.84
N LYS A 338 -23.20 -15.15 9.69
CA LYS A 338 -23.40 -16.30 10.60
C LYS A 338 -23.56 -15.90 12.06
N VAL A 339 -23.03 -14.77 12.48
CA VAL A 339 -22.95 -14.37 13.89
C VAL A 339 -24.31 -14.31 14.58
N GLY A 340 -25.38 -13.87 13.87
CA GLY A 340 -26.74 -13.78 14.42
C GLY A 340 -27.33 -15.11 14.91
N LYS A 341 -26.80 -16.24 14.44
CA LYS A 341 -27.25 -17.58 14.86
C LYS A 341 -26.74 -17.97 16.26
N ASN A 342 -25.65 -17.37 16.73
CA ASN A 342 -25.06 -17.65 18.04
C ASN A 342 -24.30 -16.45 18.60
N LEU A 343 -25.02 -15.52 19.18
CA LEU A 343 -24.43 -14.32 19.77
C LEU A 343 -23.59 -14.61 21.04
N LYS A 344 -23.84 -15.72 21.76
CA LYS A 344 -23.04 -16.11 22.93
C LYS A 344 -21.56 -16.32 22.62
N GLN A 345 -21.21 -16.62 21.38
CA GLN A 345 -19.79 -16.72 20.96
C GLN A 345 -19.03 -15.40 21.15
N LEU A 346 -19.74 -14.28 21.30
CA LEU A 346 -19.13 -12.96 21.46
C LEU A 346 -18.65 -12.70 22.91
N ASP A 347 -19.07 -13.49 23.89
CA ASP A 347 -18.68 -13.36 25.30
C ASP A 347 -17.16 -13.40 25.51
N LYS A 348 -16.47 -14.21 24.72
CA LYS A 348 -15.01 -14.46 24.84
C LYS A 348 -14.13 -13.29 24.44
N TYR A 349 -14.69 -12.25 23.80
CA TYR A 349 -13.94 -11.06 23.36
C TYR A 349 -14.01 -9.95 24.40
N ASP A 350 -12.95 -9.19 24.53
CA ASP A 350 -12.88 -8.01 25.40
C ASP A 350 -13.57 -6.81 24.75
N GLY A 351 -13.64 -6.76 23.42
CA GLY A 351 -14.34 -5.76 22.65
C GLY A 351 -14.71 -6.25 21.26
N LEU A 352 -15.68 -5.56 20.63
CA LEU A 352 -16.12 -5.81 19.27
C LEU A 352 -15.83 -4.60 18.39
N LEU A 353 -15.36 -4.88 17.17
CA LEU A 353 -15.24 -3.89 16.11
C LEU A 353 -16.10 -4.32 14.92
N ILE A 354 -16.91 -3.40 14.41
CA ILE A 354 -17.69 -3.63 13.20
C ILE A 354 -17.26 -2.61 12.14
N PRO A 355 -16.57 -3.05 11.09
CA PRO A 355 -16.07 -2.17 10.04
C PRO A 355 -17.16 -1.76 9.06
N GLY A 356 -16.83 -0.83 8.19
CA GLY A 356 -17.63 -0.39 7.05
C GLY A 356 -18.01 -1.52 6.08
N GLY A 357 -18.66 -1.14 5.00
CA GLY A 357 -19.08 -2.02 3.91
C GLY A 357 -20.35 -1.51 3.25
N PHE A 358 -20.69 -2.08 2.08
CA PHE A 358 -21.82 -1.67 1.25
C PHE A 358 -22.82 -2.81 1.05
N GLY A 359 -24.08 -2.45 0.76
CA GLY A 359 -25.16 -3.37 0.44
C GLY A 359 -25.65 -4.19 1.63
N THR A 360 -26.67 -4.98 1.40
CA THR A 360 -27.49 -5.64 2.45
C THR A 360 -26.87 -6.91 3.05
N ARG A 361 -25.91 -7.54 2.37
CA ARG A 361 -25.27 -8.80 2.81
C ARG A 361 -24.63 -8.65 4.20
N GLY A 362 -24.97 -9.50 5.14
CA GLY A 362 -24.40 -9.55 6.50
C GLY A 362 -24.78 -8.39 7.43
N VAL A 363 -25.63 -7.44 7.00
CA VAL A 363 -26.00 -6.25 7.81
C VAL A 363 -26.80 -6.65 9.04
N GLU A 364 -27.78 -7.56 8.93
CA GLU A 364 -28.57 -7.99 10.09
C GLU A 364 -27.70 -8.66 11.16
N GLY A 365 -26.65 -9.39 10.76
CA GLY A 365 -25.69 -9.94 11.72
C GLY A 365 -24.85 -8.86 12.40
N LYS A 366 -24.47 -7.81 11.67
CA LYS A 366 -23.79 -6.64 12.25
C LYS A 366 -24.69 -5.92 13.25
N ILE A 367 -25.97 -5.70 12.91
CA ILE A 367 -26.97 -5.11 13.81
C ILE A 367 -27.17 -5.97 15.06
N ALA A 368 -27.31 -7.30 14.89
CA ALA A 368 -27.45 -8.22 16.00
C ALA A 368 -26.22 -8.21 16.94
N ALA A 369 -25.01 -8.18 16.38
CA ALA A 369 -23.78 -8.11 17.17
C ALA A 369 -23.64 -6.77 17.91
N ALA A 370 -24.04 -5.65 17.29
CA ALA A 370 -24.07 -4.34 17.90
C ALA A 370 -25.08 -4.29 19.06
N GLY A 371 -26.30 -4.82 18.84
CA GLY A 371 -27.33 -4.91 19.89
C GLY A 371 -26.86 -5.75 21.07
N TRP A 372 -26.26 -6.90 20.79
CA TRP A 372 -25.68 -7.75 21.82
C TRP A 372 -24.61 -7.02 22.64
N ALA A 373 -23.74 -6.25 21.99
CA ALA A 373 -22.71 -5.47 22.66
C ALA A 373 -23.32 -4.41 23.60
N LEU A 374 -24.36 -3.69 23.13
CA LEU A 374 -25.09 -2.70 23.92
C LEU A 374 -25.76 -3.32 25.16
N GLU A 375 -26.48 -4.42 24.98
CA GLU A 375 -27.21 -5.10 26.08
C GLU A 375 -26.27 -5.72 27.13
N ASN A 376 -25.04 -6.13 26.71
CA ASN A 376 -24.06 -6.77 27.59
C ASN A 376 -22.93 -5.84 28.05
N ASN A 377 -23.05 -4.52 27.84
CA ASN A 377 -22.04 -3.52 28.19
C ASN A 377 -20.63 -3.90 27.64
N LYS A 378 -20.57 -4.50 26.46
CA LYS A 378 -19.30 -4.89 25.82
C LYS A 378 -18.73 -3.66 25.07
N PRO A 379 -17.45 -3.34 25.23
CA PRO A 379 -16.79 -2.31 24.41
C PRO A 379 -17.04 -2.55 22.93
N TYR A 380 -17.48 -1.49 22.24
CA TYR A 380 -17.88 -1.54 20.85
C TYR A 380 -17.33 -0.35 20.05
N LEU A 381 -16.77 -0.63 18.87
CA LEU A 381 -16.38 0.37 17.90
C LEU A 381 -17.03 0.07 16.56
N GLY A 382 -17.89 0.96 16.10
CA GLY A 382 -18.51 0.89 14.77
C GLY A 382 -17.91 1.92 13.83
N LEU A 383 -17.42 1.47 12.67
CA LEU A 383 -16.87 2.34 11.64
C LEU A 383 -17.84 2.36 10.45
N CYS A 384 -18.22 3.57 9.97
CA CYS A 384 -19.15 3.75 8.86
C CYS A 384 -20.43 2.92 9.04
N LEU A 385 -20.67 1.88 8.22
CA LEU A 385 -21.81 0.97 8.36
C LEU A 385 -21.88 0.32 9.77
N GLY A 386 -20.74 0.12 10.44
CA GLY A 386 -20.72 -0.39 11.81
C GLY A 386 -21.36 0.58 12.80
N LEU A 387 -21.15 1.89 12.66
CA LEU A 387 -21.85 2.90 13.46
C LEU A 387 -23.35 2.90 13.15
N GLN A 388 -23.71 2.84 11.87
CA GLN A 388 -25.12 2.75 11.45
C GLN A 388 -25.80 1.51 12.04
N ALA A 389 -25.14 0.36 12.04
CA ALA A 389 -25.66 -0.87 12.66
C ALA A 389 -25.92 -0.70 14.16
N ALA A 390 -25.08 0.03 14.89
CA ALA A 390 -25.29 0.33 16.31
C ALA A 390 -26.49 1.26 16.53
N VAL A 391 -26.67 2.29 15.70
CA VAL A 391 -27.82 3.20 15.76
C VAL A 391 -29.12 2.43 15.51
N ILE A 392 -29.16 1.59 14.48
CA ILE A 392 -30.31 0.74 14.17
C ILE A 392 -30.60 -0.21 15.34
N ALA A 393 -29.57 -0.87 15.90
CA ALA A 393 -29.73 -1.75 17.04
C ALA A 393 -30.28 -1.01 18.27
N ALA A 394 -29.75 0.15 18.60
CA ALA A 394 -30.21 0.98 19.70
C ALA A 394 -31.68 1.39 19.52
N ALA A 395 -32.08 1.79 18.31
CA ALA A 395 -33.46 2.13 17.99
C ALA A 395 -34.42 0.92 18.15
N ARG A 396 -34.01 -0.26 17.72
CA ARG A 396 -34.78 -1.51 17.89
C ARG A 396 -34.93 -1.88 19.34
N ILE A 397 -33.89 -1.75 20.17
CA ILE A 397 -33.93 -1.95 21.63
C ILE A 397 -34.83 -0.92 22.27
N GLY A 398 -34.83 0.34 21.81
CA GLY A 398 -35.65 1.42 22.25
C GLY A 398 -37.14 1.34 21.82
N GLY A 399 -37.53 0.28 21.08
CA GLY A 399 -38.95 0.02 20.73
C GLY A 399 -39.29 0.25 19.25
N VAL A 400 -38.42 0.80 18.43
CA VAL A 400 -38.63 0.96 16.97
C VAL A 400 -38.24 -0.35 16.27
N LYS A 401 -39.15 -1.33 16.35
CA LYS A 401 -38.84 -2.72 15.96
C LYS A 401 -38.31 -2.92 14.55
N ASN A 402 -38.81 -2.09 13.61
CA ASN A 402 -38.41 -2.19 12.18
C ASN A 402 -37.39 -1.14 11.78
N ALA A 403 -36.67 -0.55 12.76
CA ALA A 403 -35.65 0.45 12.46
C ALA A 403 -34.64 -0.04 11.40
N THR A 404 -34.40 0.81 10.42
CA THR A 404 -33.48 0.53 9.31
C THR A 404 -32.84 1.84 8.81
N SER A 405 -32.06 1.78 7.73
CA SER A 405 -31.53 2.96 7.02
C SER A 405 -32.15 3.10 5.64
N ALA A 406 -32.14 4.31 5.09
CA ALA A 406 -32.57 4.57 3.72
C ALA A 406 -31.76 3.78 2.67
N GLU A 407 -30.47 3.53 2.93
CA GLU A 407 -29.62 2.71 2.05
C GLU A 407 -30.09 1.24 2.01
N LEU A 408 -30.58 0.70 3.13
CA LEU A 408 -30.98 -0.70 3.22
C LEU A 408 -32.40 -0.94 2.73
N ASP A 409 -33.31 -0.01 2.99
CA ASP A 409 -34.70 -0.04 2.54
C ASP A 409 -35.24 1.40 2.42
N ASP A 410 -35.22 1.90 1.20
CA ASP A 410 -35.70 3.24 0.84
C ASP A 410 -37.22 3.42 1.06
N SER A 411 -37.97 2.32 1.06
CA SER A 411 -39.43 2.34 1.28
C SER A 411 -39.87 2.22 2.73
N ALA A 412 -38.95 1.94 3.64
CA ALA A 412 -39.26 1.74 5.05
C ALA A 412 -39.76 3.01 5.74
N LYS A 413 -40.76 2.86 6.64
CA LYS A 413 -41.28 3.98 7.45
C LYS A 413 -40.41 4.31 8.65
N ASP A 414 -39.70 3.34 9.17
CA ASP A 414 -38.92 3.43 10.41
C ASP A 414 -37.42 3.62 10.09
N GLN A 415 -37.11 4.50 9.12
CA GLN A 415 -35.74 4.88 8.83
C GLN A 415 -35.18 5.74 9.98
N VAL A 416 -34.10 5.30 10.57
CA VAL A 416 -33.34 6.01 11.62
C VAL A 416 -32.04 6.60 11.13
N ILE A 417 -31.66 6.28 9.90
CA ILE A 417 -30.52 6.80 9.16
C ILE A 417 -30.99 7.18 7.77
N TYR A 418 -30.70 8.41 7.38
CA TYR A 418 -31.15 9.01 6.12
C TYR A 418 -29.96 9.44 5.27
N LEU A 419 -30.24 9.63 3.98
CA LEU A 419 -29.33 10.36 3.09
C LEU A 419 -29.31 11.83 3.50
N MET A 420 -28.13 12.44 3.48
CA MET A 420 -28.03 13.88 3.73
C MET A 420 -28.65 14.64 2.55
N PRO A 421 -29.44 15.72 2.81
CA PRO A 421 -30.14 16.44 1.74
C PRO A 421 -29.23 17.05 0.66
N ASP A 422 -27.97 17.25 1.01
CA ASP A 422 -26.97 17.93 0.16
C ASP A 422 -25.94 16.96 -0.47
N GLN A 423 -26.22 15.66 -0.44
CA GLN A 423 -25.37 14.62 -1.07
C GLN A 423 -26.06 13.96 -2.25
#